data_969e7ee0e408c90005728557b90fe8e4
#
_entry.id   969e7ee0e408c90005728557b90fe8e4
#
_cell.length_a   1.000
_cell.length_b   1.000
_cell.length_c   1.000
_cell.angle_alpha   90.00
_cell.angle_beta   90.00
_cell.angle_gamma   90.00
#
_symmetry.space_group_name_H-M   'P 1'
#
loop_
_entity.id
_entity.type
_entity.pdbx_description
1 polymer ?
#
loop_
_entity_poly.entity_id
_entity_poly.type
_entity_poly.pdbx_seq_one_letter_code
_entity_poly.pdbx_strand_id
1 'polypeptide(L)'
;VYVAFTEKFVSDVLRKCWEQLEYLNADTEGGMRHLRQKYNSDMHKRASLLTKDREEFGFMSDIIGFVVDVPRKLRGDRVDRLFFEESGSNPILVKTYLQSTALVEILGNKFGTRFVWGTGGDQGPALDGLSKMFYNPAGYNFLPYKHNHTKDGSYAFTSFFIPAYTFVAANGYVDDRGVTNTAKAKKFYLDQREALLANPKEHLIACAEFCFTPDDALALEGDNQFNTVLLSEQLANIKLHKLGPHIDVGQLEYNFTNNQHTEEAIDSVRFVSNPKGKVKIFEHPIRGEHGAVPRNLYVAGIDGIDMGGEDTSDKTQDPSDFCVVVKKRAYGLDEPKIVCYYRDRPKTLREAHMTCLKILQYYDCQAVLESTRMSTLQFFREKHKENRHLMRRPRATQSDIQGGRSKQFGAPATEVVIRHQLDLIAQHIEDYCHNIWFEEILEEAIKYSYENKRKFDIIAAWGMCELCLLYTSDAADDL
;
A
#
# COMPACT_ATOMS: atom_id res chain seq x y z
N VAL A 1 -16.77 -19.77 15.70
CA VAL A 1 -16.88 -19.84 14.22
C VAL A 1 -15.50 -19.66 13.60
N TYR A 2 -15.13 -20.52 12.68
CA TYR A 2 -13.91 -20.44 11.90
C TYR A 2 -14.21 -20.01 10.48
N VAL A 3 -13.40 -19.11 9.95
CA VAL A 3 -13.57 -18.51 8.62
C VAL A 3 -12.24 -18.55 7.88
N ALA A 4 -12.25 -19.02 6.63
CA ALA A 4 -11.12 -18.89 5.75
C ALA A 4 -11.58 -18.64 4.29
N PHE A 5 -10.65 -18.29 3.42
CA PHE A 5 -10.94 -18.07 2.01
C PHE A 5 -11.17 -19.38 1.25
N THR A 6 -10.55 -20.49 1.68
CA THR A 6 -10.72 -21.81 1.08
C THR A 6 -11.26 -22.83 2.09
N GLU A 7 -12.01 -23.81 1.58
CA GLU A 7 -12.58 -24.88 2.38
C GLU A 7 -11.52 -25.73 3.08
N LYS A 8 -10.40 -26.00 2.42
CA LYS A 8 -9.31 -26.78 2.97
C LYS A 8 -8.78 -26.19 4.29
N PHE A 9 -8.56 -24.88 4.35
CA PHE A 9 -8.07 -24.24 5.59
C PHE A 9 -9.07 -24.38 6.74
N VAL A 10 -10.37 -24.20 6.47
CA VAL A 10 -11.39 -24.32 7.50
C VAL A 10 -11.53 -25.77 7.97
N SER A 11 -11.64 -26.73 7.04
CA SER A 11 -11.86 -28.14 7.39
C SER A 11 -10.67 -28.75 8.14
N ASP A 12 -9.43 -28.42 7.76
CA ASP A 12 -8.24 -28.91 8.44
C ASP A 12 -8.14 -28.40 9.90
N VAL A 13 -8.46 -27.12 10.13
CA VAL A 13 -8.48 -26.57 11.48
C VAL A 13 -9.59 -27.19 12.33
N LEU A 14 -10.79 -27.30 11.79
CA LEU A 14 -11.91 -27.91 12.50
C LEU A 14 -11.61 -29.37 12.84
N ARG A 15 -11.02 -30.14 11.94
CA ARG A 15 -10.60 -31.50 12.19
C ARG A 15 -9.62 -31.59 13.35
N LYS A 16 -8.58 -30.76 13.36
CA LYS A 16 -7.61 -30.69 14.46
C LYS A 16 -8.25 -30.30 15.79
N CYS A 17 -9.16 -29.32 15.78
CA CYS A 17 -9.92 -28.96 16.98
C CYS A 17 -10.73 -30.14 17.53
N TRP A 18 -11.34 -30.94 16.64
CA TRP A 18 -12.11 -32.12 17.05
C TRP A 18 -11.20 -33.23 17.60
N GLU A 19 -10.10 -33.54 16.95
CA GLU A 19 -9.12 -34.50 17.43
C GLU A 19 -8.62 -34.15 18.83
N GLN A 20 -8.37 -32.88 19.11
CA GLN A 20 -7.98 -32.41 20.43
C GLN A 20 -9.10 -32.54 21.49
N LEU A 21 -10.33 -32.20 21.11
CA LEU A 21 -11.49 -32.33 22.01
C LEU A 21 -11.77 -33.80 22.30
N GLU A 22 -11.68 -34.69 21.33
CA GLU A 22 -11.83 -36.14 21.52
C GLU A 22 -10.73 -36.71 22.41
N TYR A 23 -9.48 -36.27 22.22
CA TYR A 23 -8.36 -36.64 23.08
C TYR A 23 -8.58 -36.22 24.54
N LEU A 24 -8.98 -34.96 24.76
CA LEU A 24 -9.28 -34.44 26.09
C LEU A 24 -10.48 -35.16 26.73
N ASN A 25 -11.46 -35.62 25.97
CA ASN A 25 -12.58 -36.40 26.47
C ASN A 25 -12.22 -37.85 26.81
N ALA A 26 -11.27 -38.45 26.09
CA ALA A 26 -10.86 -39.81 26.29
C ALA A 26 -10.00 -40.00 27.57
N ASP A 27 -9.17 -38.99 27.89
CA ASP A 27 -8.13 -39.10 28.93
C ASP A 27 -8.52 -38.51 30.29
N THR A 28 -9.66 -37.82 30.42
CA THR A 28 -10.06 -37.20 31.69
C THR A 28 -11.20 -37.94 32.36
N GLU A 29 -10.97 -38.50 33.57
CA GLU A 29 -12.01 -38.91 34.47
C GLU A 29 -12.96 -37.73 34.75
N GLY A 30 -14.17 -37.78 34.24
CA GLY A 30 -15.12 -36.69 34.32
C GLY A 30 -15.01 -35.63 33.23
N GLY A 31 -14.23 -35.88 32.17
CA GLY A 31 -14.08 -34.98 31.04
C GLY A 31 -15.39 -34.64 30.37
N MET A 32 -15.33 -33.67 29.51
CA MET A 32 -16.46 -33.11 28.74
C MET A 32 -17.15 -34.18 27.86
N ARG A 33 -17.85 -35.12 28.49
CA ARG A 33 -18.52 -36.28 27.85
C ARG A 33 -19.60 -35.95 26.83
N HIS A 34 -19.62 -34.75 26.24
CA HIS A 34 -20.84 -34.29 25.60
C HIS A 34 -20.63 -33.67 24.24
N LEU A 35 -19.98 -34.42 23.38
CA LEU A 35 -19.90 -34.07 21.98
C LEU A 35 -20.73 -34.98 21.13
N ARG A 36 -21.98 -35.19 21.52
CA ARG A 36 -22.84 -35.79 20.58
C ARG A 36 -23.75 -34.78 19.90
N GLN A 37 -23.89 -34.94 18.73
CA GLN A 37 -23.97 -34.07 17.63
C GLN A 37 -25.29 -34.20 16.92
N LYS A 38 -26.11 -33.16 17.03
CA LYS A 38 -27.23 -32.97 16.11
C LYS A 38 -26.71 -32.69 14.73
N TYR A 39 -25.62 -31.95 14.65
CA TYR A 39 -24.87 -31.65 13.42
C TYR A 39 -23.49 -32.27 13.55
N ASN A 40 -23.19 -33.22 12.67
CA ASN A 40 -21.90 -33.91 12.61
C ASN A 40 -21.36 -33.90 11.17
N SER A 41 -21.13 -32.70 10.64
CA SER A 41 -20.41 -32.52 9.40
C SER A 41 -19.03 -31.97 9.67
N ASP A 42 -18.14 -32.03 8.71
CA ASP A 42 -16.79 -31.47 8.83
C ASP A 42 -16.81 -29.95 9.05
N MET A 43 -17.88 -29.28 8.65
CA MET A 43 -18.04 -27.84 8.75
C MET A 43 -18.96 -27.39 9.90
N HIS A 44 -19.69 -28.28 10.56
CA HIS A 44 -20.58 -27.92 11.66
C HIS A 44 -20.75 -29.06 12.65
N LYS A 45 -20.43 -28.78 13.91
CA LYS A 45 -20.64 -29.70 15.01
C LYS A 45 -21.25 -28.95 16.19
N ARG A 46 -22.20 -29.61 16.87
CA ARG A 46 -22.93 -29.07 18.03
C ARG A 46 -22.78 -29.96 19.23
N ALA A 47 -22.43 -29.39 20.38
CA ALA A 47 -22.32 -30.09 21.66
C ALA A 47 -23.69 -30.26 22.29
N SER A 48 -24.46 -31.23 21.79
CA SER A 48 -25.77 -31.58 22.31
C SER A 48 -26.04 -33.08 22.21
N LEU A 49 -26.98 -33.57 23.02
CA LEU A 49 -27.52 -34.93 23.00
C LEU A 49 -28.96 -34.87 22.53
N LEU A 50 -29.35 -35.84 21.70
CA LEU A 50 -30.73 -36.08 21.37
C LEU A 50 -31.26 -37.25 22.24
N THR A 51 -32.36 -37.03 22.95
CA THR A 51 -33.07 -38.08 23.65
C THR A 51 -33.81 -39.01 22.66
N LYS A 52 -34.35 -40.14 23.18
CA LYS A 52 -35.21 -41.01 22.38
C LYS A 52 -36.45 -40.27 21.85
N ASP A 53 -36.91 -39.30 22.62
CA ASP A 53 -38.11 -38.48 22.31
C ASP A 53 -37.74 -37.25 21.42
N ARG A 54 -36.53 -37.20 20.90
CA ARG A 54 -35.99 -36.11 20.05
C ARG A 54 -35.84 -34.76 20.75
N GLU A 55 -35.86 -34.73 22.06
CA GLU A 55 -35.51 -33.54 22.81
C GLU A 55 -33.99 -33.35 22.81
N GLU A 56 -33.56 -32.13 22.58
CA GLU A 56 -32.13 -31.75 22.53
C GLU A 56 -31.72 -31.15 23.88
N PHE A 57 -30.67 -31.68 24.48
CA PHE A 57 -30.11 -31.12 25.70
C PHE A 57 -28.56 -31.15 25.66
N GLY A 58 -27.93 -30.33 26.48
CA GLY A 58 -26.47 -30.21 26.57
C GLY A 58 -26.05 -28.75 26.58
N PHE A 59 -24.79 -28.50 26.23
CA PHE A 59 -24.23 -27.13 26.18
C PHE A 59 -24.76 -26.28 25.03
N MET A 60 -25.36 -26.88 24.01
CA MET A 60 -25.86 -26.22 22.79
C MET A 60 -24.80 -25.35 22.08
N SER A 61 -23.53 -25.61 22.34
CA SER A 61 -22.42 -24.87 21.74
C SER A 61 -22.16 -25.41 20.34
N ASP A 62 -22.00 -24.49 19.38
CA ASP A 62 -21.70 -24.81 18.00
C ASP A 62 -20.25 -24.43 17.65
N ILE A 63 -19.59 -25.31 16.91
CA ILE A 63 -18.39 -24.97 16.16
C ILE A 63 -18.72 -25.07 14.67
N ILE A 64 -18.57 -23.95 13.97
CA ILE A 64 -19.01 -23.82 12.58
C ILE A 64 -17.87 -23.27 11.75
N GLY A 65 -17.69 -23.83 10.57
CA GLY A 65 -16.75 -23.35 9.55
C GLY A 65 -17.47 -22.68 8.41
N PHE A 66 -16.93 -21.55 7.96
CA PHE A 66 -17.42 -20.84 6.78
C PHE A 66 -16.30 -20.61 5.78
N VAL A 67 -16.58 -20.92 4.53
CA VAL A 67 -15.76 -20.50 3.40
C VAL A 67 -16.27 -19.16 2.90
N VAL A 68 -15.42 -18.14 2.91
CA VAL A 68 -15.81 -16.78 2.57
C VAL A 68 -15.08 -16.33 1.32
N ASP A 69 -15.65 -16.64 0.18
CA ASP A 69 -15.27 -16.14 -1.14
C ASP A 69 -15.90 -14.77 -1.46
N VAL A 70 -17.01 -14.44 -0.77
CA VAL A 70 -17.65 -13.11 -0.81
C VAL A 70 -17.98 -12.64 0.59
N PRO A 71 -17.71 -11.36 0.95
CA PRO A 71 -17.86 -10.87 2.32
C PRO A 71 -19.25 -11.03 2.92
N ARG A 72 -20.30 -10.96 2.10
CA ARG A 72 -21.71 -11.06 2.54
C ARG A 72 -22.14 -12.43 3.10
N LYS A 73 -21.33 -13.49 2.90
CA LYS A 73 -21.63 -14.83 3.45
C LYS A 73 -21.63 -14.87 4.98
N LEU A 74 -20.95 -13.95 5.65
CA LEU A 74 -20.87 -13.83 7.10
C LEU A 74 -22.05 -13.03 7.71
N ARG A 75 -23.24 -13.05 7.14
CA ARG A 75 -24.38 -12.32 7.68
C ARG A 75 -25.37 -13.26 8.34
N GLY A 76 -25.87 -12.85 9.51
CA GLY A 76 -27.07 -13.45 10.11
C GLY A 76 -26.86 -14.14 11.45
N ASP A 77 -25.69 -14.67 11.77
CA ASP A 77 -25.45 -15.39 13.03
C ASP A 77 -24.72 -14.50 14.04
N ARG A 78 -24.99 -14.70 15.33
CA ARG A 78 -24.23 -14.10 16.42
C ARG A 78 -23.22 -15.10 16.94
N VAL A 79 -21.99 -14.66 17.19
CA VAL A 79 -20.92 -15.56 17.60
C VAL A 79 -20.09 -14.98 18.75
N ASP A 80 -19.76 -15.82 19.72
CA ASP A 80 -18.90 -15.42 20.85
C ASP A 80 -17.43 -15.34 20.43
N ARG A 81 -17.01 -16.20 19.51
CA ARG A 81 -15.62 -16.26 19.01
C ARG A 81 -15.62 -16.44 17.50
N LEU A 82 -14.97 -15.51 16.81
CA LEU A 82 -14.82 -15.53 15.37
C LEU A 82 -13.33 -15.57 15.01
N PHE A 83 -12.92 -16.62 14.32
CA PHE A 83 -11.55 -16.90 13.98
C PHE A 83 -11.36 -16.80 12.47
N PHE A 84 -10.45 -15.94 12.03
CA PHE A 84 -10.02 -15.82 10.64
C PHE A 84 -8.71 -16.57 10.45
N GLU A 85 -8.80 -17.70 9.76
CA GLU A 85 -7.68 -18.60 9.47
C GLU A 85 -6.97 -18.23 8.18
N GLU A 86 -5.65 -18.42 8.15
CA GLU A 86 -4.78 -18.16 6.98
C GLU A 86 -5.10 -16.84 6.28
N SER A 87 -5.17 -15.81 7.10
CA SER A 87 -5.61 -14.48 6.68
C SER A 87 -4.68 -13.84 5.64
N GLY A 88 -3.41 -14.26 5.56
CA GLY A 88 -2.46 -13.82 4.54
C GLY A 88 -2.83 -14.28 3.13
N SER A 89 -3.64 -15.34 3.01
CA SER A 89 -4.12 -15.85 1.71
C SER A 89 -5.50 -15.32 1.30
N ASN A 90 -6.08 -14.38 2.07
CA ASN A 90 -7.43 -13.89 1.84
C ASN A 90 -7.45 -12.50 1.16
N PRO A 91 -7.70 -12.40 -0.16
CA PRO A 91 -7.67 -11.13 -0.88
C PRO A 91 -8.80 -10.16 -0.51
N ILE A 92 -9.85 -10.65 0.18
CA ILE A 92 -10.99 -9.85 0.63
C ILE A 92 -11.05 -9.69 2.16
N LEU A 93 -9.93 -9.97 2.86
CA LEU A 93 -9.85 -10.00 4.32
C LEU A 93 -10.44 -8.75 4.98
N VAL A 94 -9.99 -7.57 4.59
CA VAL A 94 -10.44 -6.30 5.20
C VAL A 94 -11.94 -6.11 5.07
N LYS A 95 -12.50 -6.36 3.88
CA LYS A 95 -13.95 -6.24 3.65
C LYS A 95 -14.73 -7.25 4.47
N THR A 96 -14.26 -8.48 4.54
CA THR A 96 -14.87 -9.56 5.31
C THR A 96 -14.83 -9.24 6.81
N TYR A 97 -13.68 -8.78 7.31
CA TYR A 97 -13.51 -8.37 8.69
C TYR A 97 -14.46 -7.23 9.10
N LEU A 98 -14.55 -6.18 8.29
CA LEU A 98 -15.45 -5.05 8.56
C LEU A 98 -16.93 -5.49 8.55
N GLN A 99 -17.34 -6.34 7.61
CA GLN A 99 -18.71 -6.85 7.55
C GLN A 99 -19.05 -7.83 8.67
N SER A 100 -18.04 -8.47 9.28
CA SER A 100 -18.23 -9.38 10.42
C SER A 100 -18.53 -8.65 11.74
N THR A 101 -18.46 -7.33 11.78
CA THR A 101 -18.72 -6.56 13.02
C THR A 101 -20.12 -6.86 13.59
N ALA A 102 -21.13 -6.98 12.76
CA ALA A 102 -22.49 -7.30 13.18
C ALA A 102 -22.64 -8.69 13.82
N LEU A 103 -21.68 -9.61 13.64
CA LEU A 103 -21.67 -10.94 14.24
C LEU A 103 -21.24 -10.92 15.71
N VAL A 104 -20.47 -9.93 16.12
CA VAL A 104 -19.82 -9.83 17.43
C VAL A 104 -20.21 -8.57 18.20
N GLU A 105 -21.00 -7.68 17.59
CA GLU A 105 -21.36 -6.38 18.16
C GLU A 105 -22.76 -5.95 17.71
N ILE A 106 -23.52 -5.32 18.62
CA ILE A 106 -24.82 -4.72 18.34
C ILE A 106 -24.85 -3.31 18.90
N LEU A 107 -25.06 -2.32 18.04
CA LEU A 107 -25.16 -0.91 18.43
C LEU A 107 -24.02 -0.45 19.36
N GLY A 108 -22.78 -0.86 19.07
CA GLY A 108 -21.60 -0.54 19.88
C GLY A 108 -21.38 -1.47 21.09
N ASN A 109 -22.33 -2.32 21.43
CA ASN A 109 -22.19 -3.30 22.51
C ASN A 109 -21.51 -4.56 21.99
N LYS A 110 -20.26 -4.78 22.40
CA LYS A 110 -19.47 -5.96 22.03
C LYS A 110 -19.82 -7.12 22.93
N PHE A 111 -20.20 -8.25 22.33
CA PHE A 111 -20.43 -9.50 23.03
C PHE A 111 -19.51 -10.63 22.58
N GLY A 112 -18.92 -10.50 21.38
CA GLY A 112 -18.00 -11.49 20.83
C GLY A 112 -16.60 -10.93 20.60
N THR A 113 -15.64 -11.84 20.36
CA THR A 113 -14.23 -11.50 20.08
C THR A 113 -13.82 -12.04 18.72
N ARG A 114 -13.08 -11.23 17.97
CA ARG A 114 -12.49 -11.60 16.69
C ARG A 114 -11.01 -11.87 16.85
N PHE A 115 -10.55 -12.96 16.25
CA PHE A 115 -9.15 -13.34 16.16
C PHE A 115 -8.79 -13.42 14.68
N VAL A 116 -7.69 -12.81 14.29
CA VAL A 116 -7.17 -12.81 12.92
C VAL A 116 -5.73 -13.24 12.98
N TRP A 117 -5.39 -14.33 12.28
CA TRP A 117 -4.03 -14.81 12.20
C TRP A 117 -3.77 -15.50 10.85
N GLY A 118 -2.52 -15.72 10.56
CA GLY A 118 -2.06 -16.40 9.36
C GLY A 118 -0.56 -16.25 9.21
N THR A 119 -0.03 -17.00 8.28
CA THR A 119 1.34 -16.85 7.79
C THR A 119 1.41 -15.72 6.77
N GLY A 120 2.62 -15.32 6.37
CA GLY A 120 2.82 -14.40 5.25
C GLY A 120 2.24 -14.91 3.92
N GLY A 121 1.97 -16.21 3.84
CA GLY A 121 1.31 -16.85 2.68
C GLY A 121 2.03 -16.64 1.36
N ASP A 122 1.30 -16.84 0.27
CA ASP A 122 1.76 -16.46 -1.06
C ASP A 122 1.87 -14.94 -1.12
N GLN A 123 3.08 -14.46 -1.31
CA GLN A 123 3.41 -13.06 -1.39
C GLN A 123 2.70 -12.44 -2.60
N GLY A 124 1.59 -11.80 -2.37
CA GLY A 124 0.76 -11.24 -3.44
C GLY A 124 -0.30 -10.28 -2.91
N PRO A 125 -1.24 -9.84 -3.75
CA PRO A 125 -2.32 -8.92 -3.35
C PRO A 125 -3.18 -9.41 -2.18
N ALA A 126 -3.20 -10.71 -1.92
CA ALA A 126 -3.92 -11.31 -0.79
C ALA A 126 -3.30 -10.90 0.57
N LEU A 127 -1.97 -10.77 0.62
CA LEU A 127 -1.24 -10.38 1.83
C LEU A 127 -1.47 -8.91 2.25
N ASP A 128 -1.83 -8.03 1.30
CA ASP A 128 -2.07 -6.60 1.54
C ASP A 128 -3.09 -6.35 2.67
N GLY A 129 -4.15 -7.16 2.73
CA GLY A 129 -5.16 -7.07 3.78
C GLY A 129 -4.61 -7.36 5.17
N LEU A 130 -3.84 -8.43 5.31
CA LEU A 130 -3.23 -8.81 6.58
C LEU A 130 -2.17 -7.80 7.01
N SER A 131 -1.32 -7.36 6.08
CA SER A 131 -0.29 -6.34 6.32
C SER A 131 -0.88 -5.04 6.86
N LYS A 132 -1.94 -4.51 6.23
CA LYS A 132 -2.66 -3.31 6.70
C LYS A 132 -3.20 -3.47 8.12
N MET A 133 -3.77 -4.62 8.44
CA MET A 133 -4.33 -4.89 9.76
C MET A 133 -3.24 -5.08 10.80
N PHE A 134 -2.11 -5.67 10.42
CA PHE A 134 -0.97 -5.94 11.28
C PHE A 134 -0.27 -4.65 11.72
N TYR A 135 0.06 -3.75 10.78
CA TYR A 135 0.75 -2.50 11.08
C TYR A 135 -0.19 -1.39 11.59
N ASN A 136 -1.51 -1.54 11.45
CA ASN A 136 -2.50 -0.61 11.98
C ASN A 136 -3.51 -1.29 12.94
N PRO A 137 -3.07 -1.87 14.06
CA PRO A 137 -3.96 -2.60 14.95
C PRO A 137 -5.09 -1.71 15.51
N ALA A 138 -4.79 -0.48 15.88
CA ALA A 138 -5.78 0.44 16.43
C ALA A 138 -6.89 0.79 15.44
N GLY A 139 -6.58 0.94 14.15
CA GLY A 139 -7.56 1.23 13.09
C GLY A 139 -8.57 0.11 12.87
N TYR A 140 -8.23 -1.12 13.24
CA TYR A 140 -9.09 -2.30 13.16
C TYR A 140 -9.56 -2.80 14.53
N ASN A 141 -9.32 -2.01 15.58
CA ASN A 141 -9.71 -2.35 16.96
C ASN A 141 -9.06 -3.65 17.46
N PHE A 142 -7.80 -3.87 17.10
CA PHE A 142 -6.91 -4.87 17.68
C PHE A 142 -6.10 -4.29 18.82
N LEU A 143 -5.58 -5.17 19.68
CA LEU A 143 -4.66 -4.77 20.74
C LEU A 143 -3.27 -4.51 20.12
N PRO A 144 -2.70 -3.31 20.29
CA PRO A 144 -1.34 -3.06 19.90
C PRO A 144 -0.36 -3.80 20.82
N TYR A 145 0.67 -4.38 20.23
CA TYR A 145 1.72 -5.10 20.95
C TYR A 145 3.07 -4.45 20.71
N LYS A 146 3.80 -4.17 21.81
CA LYS A 146 5.15 -3.63 21.75
C LYS A 146 6.15 -4.78 21.62
N HIS A 147 6.96 -4.78 20.59
CA HIS A 147 8.01 -5.76 20.35
C HIS A 147 9.27 -5.12 19.78
N ASN A 148 10.35 -5.89 19.74
CA ASN A 148 11.64 -5.50 19.15
C ASN A 148 12.08 -6.46 18.04
N HIS A 149 11.14 -7.12 17.38
CA HIS A 149 11.39 -7.98 16.21
C HIS A 149 11.46 -7.13 14.94
N THR A 150 12.36 -6.16 14.92
CA THR A 150 12.68 -5.28 13.80
C THR A 150 14.09 -5.59 13.31
N LYS A 151 14.43 -5.20 12.10
CA LYS A 151 15.77 -5.45 11.53
C LYS A 151 16.90 -4.81 12.34
N ASP A 152 16.64 -3.62 12.87
CA ASP A 152 17.57 -2.84 13.70
C ASP A 152 17.45 -3.09 15.20
N GLY A 153 16.48 -3.92 15.64
CA GLY A 153 16.19 -4.18 17.03
C GLY A 153 15.47 -3.03 17.77
N SER A 154 15.01 -2.02 17.07
CA SER A 154 14.19 -0.94 17.64
C SER A 154 12.84 -1.47 18.11
N TYR A 155 12.14 -0.68 18.96
CA TYR A 155 10.80 -1.05 19.41
C TYR A 155 9.74 -0.55 18.42
N ALA A 156 8.85 -1.47 18.00
CA ALA A 156 7.67 -1.16 17.20
C ALA A 156 6.38 -1.53 17.95
N PHE A 157 5.27 -0.88 17.55
CA PHE A 157 3.92 -1.20 18.01
C PHE A 157 3.10 -1.68 16.82
N THR A 158 2.84 -2.99 16.76
CA THR A 158 2.05 -3.63 15.71
C THR A 158 1.05 -4.60 16.32
N SER A 159 0.41 -5.44 15.52
CA SER A 159 -0.24 -6.65 16.04
C SER A 159 0.79 -7.65 16.58
N PHE A 160 0.34 -8.70 17.28
CA PHE A 160 1.24 -9.68 17.87
C PHE A 160 1.94 -10.51 16.80
N PHE A 161 3.26 -10.59 16.89
CA PHE A 161 4.12 -11.36 15.98
C PHE A 161 4.85 -12.48 16.72
N ILE A 162 4.93 -13.64 16.09
CA ILE A 162 5.65 -14.81 16.62
C ILE A 162 6.75 -15.20 15.64
N PRO A 163 8.04 -14.99 15.99
CA PRO A 163 9.14 -15.47 15.15
C PRO A 163 9.15 -16.99 15.00
N ALA A 164 9.51 -17.49 13.82
CA ALA A 164 9.51 -18.91 13.50
C ALA A 164 10.34 -19.79 14.46
N TYR A 165 11.38 -19.24 15.05
CA TYR A 165 12.24 -19.98 16.01
C TYR A 165 11.66 -20.09 17.43
N THR A 166 10.50 -19.48 17.70
CA THR A 166 9.93 -19.43 19.07
C THR A 166 9.23 -20.72 19.45
N PHE A 167 8.54 -21.37 18.52
CA PHE A 167 7.77 -22.59 18.77
C PHE A 167 8.16 -23.70 17.79
N VAL A 168 9.31 -24.32 18.03
CA VAL A 168 9.78 -25.44 17.21
C VAL A 168 9.58 -26.75 17.97
N ALA A 169 8.53 -27.48 17.64
CA ALA A 169 8.15 -28.74 18.27
C ALA A 169 8.89 -29.97 17.69
N ALA A 170 10.14 -29.81 17.24
CA ALA A 170 10.92 -30.91 16.68
C ALA A 170 11.82 -31.54 17.70
N ASN A 171 12.07 -32.88 17.58
CA ASN A 171 12.99 -33.62 18.44
C ASN A 171 14.40 -32.99 18.42
N GLY A 172 14.95 -32.79 19.60
CA GLY A 172 16.24 -32.15 19.81
C GLY A 172 16.21 -30.62 19.82
N TYR A 173 15.02 -29.99 19.64
CA TYR A 173 14.80 -28.54 19.79
C TYR A 173 13.93 -28.18 20.98
N VAL A 174 13.24 -29.15 21.57
CA VAL A 174 12.39 -28.98 22.77
C VAL A 174 12.98 -29.78 23.94
N ASP A 175 12.81 -29.27 25.15
CA ASP A 175 13.10 -29.99 26.39
C ASP A 175 11.92 -30.90 26.77
N ASP A 176 12.06 -31.64 27.90
CA ASP A 176 11.04 -32.56 28.42
C ASP A 176 9.74 -31.84 28.83
N ARG A 177 9.74 -30.52 28.94
CA ARG A 177 8.57 -29.68 29.25
C ARG A 177 7.95 -29.07 28.02
N GLY A 178 8.49 -29.36 26.84
CA GLY A 178 8.01 -28.78 25.56
C GLY A 178 8.51 -27.35 25.29
N VAL A 179 9.49 -26.86 26.05
CA VAL A 179 10.07 -25.52 25.85
C VAL A 179 11.14 -25.57 24.74
N THR A 180 10.96 -24.73 23.73
CA THR A 180 11.89 -24.65 22.59
C THR A 180 13.23 -24.03 22.98
N ASN A 181 14.34 -24.66 22.58
CA ASN A 181 15.64 -24.03 22.57
C ASN A 181 15.72 -23.02 21.40
N THR A 182 15.29 -21.80 21.66
CA THR A 182 15.16 -20.73 20.64
C THR A 182 16.51 -20.38 20.00
N ALA A 183 17.60 -20.43 20.73
CA ALA A 183 18.92 -20.14 20.19
C ALA A 183 19.37 -21.19 19.16
N LYS A 184 19.13 -22.48 19.46
CA LYS A 184 19.43 -23.59 18.55
C LYS A 184 18.54 -23.55 17.33
N ALA A 185 17.23 -23.28 17.52
CA ALA A 185 16.27 -23.16 16.43
C ALA A 185 16.58 -21.97 15.49
N LYS A 186 16.92 -20.81 16.08
CA LYS A 186 17.31 -19.62 15.30
C LYS A 186 18.55 -19.88 14.46
N LYS A 187 19.56 -20.54 15.04
CA LYS A 187 20.78 -20.90 14.31
C LYS A 187 20.48 -21.80 13.10
N PHE A 188 19.66 -22.82 13.30
CA PHE A 188 19.25 -23.72 12.21
C PHE A 188 18.63 -22.96 11.02
N TYR A 189 17.69 -22.06 11.28
CA TYR A 189 17.07 -21.26 10.21
C TYR A 189 18.05 -20.25 9.58
N LEU A 190 19.01 -19.71 10.35
CA LEU A 190 20.05 -18.85 9.79
C LEU A 190 20.96 -19.63 8.84
N ASP A 191 21.39 -20.84 9.24
CA ASP A 191 22.22 -21.69 8.39
C ASP A 191 21.49 -22.07 7.07
N GLN A 192 20.17 -22.30 7.14
CA GLN A 192 19.34 -22.50 5.93
C GLN A 192 19.28 -21.26 5.04
N ARG A 193 19.06 -20.07 5.61
CA ARG A 193 19.02 -18.81 4.85
C ARG A 193 20.37 -18.53 4.18
N GLU A 194 21.49 -18.78 4.89
CA GLU A 194 22.84 -18.60 4.36
C GLU A 194 23.12 -19.50 3.17
N ALA A 195 22.67 -20.76 3.22
CA ALA A 195 22.81 -21.71 2.10
C ALA A 195 22.06 -21.28 0.82
N LEU A 196 21.03 -20.44 0.96
CA LEU A 196 20.19 -19.94 -0.16
C LEU A 196 20.63 -18.58 -0.69
N LEU A 197 21.64 -17.93 -0.11
CA LEU A 197 22.09 -16.59 -0.55
C LEU A 197 22.48 -16.50 -2.02
N ALA A 198 22.94 -17.61 -2.62
CA ALA A 198 23.26 -17.67 -4.05
C ALA A 198 22.01 -17.60 -4.95
N ASN A 199 20.82 -17.86 -4.39
CA ASN A 199 19.54 -17.85 -5.08
C ASN A 199 18.59 -16.84 -4.40
N PRO A 200 18.64 -15.55 -4.74
CA PRO A 200 17.92 -14.50 -4.01
C PRO A 200 16.41 -14.76 -3.87
N LYS A 201 15.78 -15.32 -4.90
CA LYS A 201 14.35 -15.63 -4.90
C LYS A 201 14.01 -16.72 -3.88
N GLU A 202 14.78 -17.81 -3.84
CA GLU A 202 14.59 -18.91 -2.89
C GLU A 202 14.91 -18.46 -1.46
N HIS A 203 15.91 -17.60 -1.31
CA HIS A 203 16.25 -16.98 -0.03
C HIS A 203 15.09 -16.15 0.52
N LEU A 204 14.44 -15.32 -0.30
CA LEU A 204 13.27 -14.51 0.11
C LEU A 204 12.09 -15.40 0.53
N ILE A 205 11.81 -16.46 -0.23
CA ILE A 205 10.76 -17.43 0.12
C ILE A 205 11.06 -18.08 1.48
N ALA A 206 12.29 -18.52 1.71
CA ALA A 206 12.68 -19.11 2.98
C ALA A 206 12.59 -18.12 4.15
N CYS A 207 12.89 -16.83 3.92
CA CYS A 207 12.71 -15.77 4.91
C CYS A 207 11.23 -15.54 5.25
N ALA A 208 10.35 -15.57 4.27
CA ALA A 208 8.91 -15.38 4.45
C ALA A 208 8.26 -16.57 5.17
N GLU A 209 8.61 -17.81 4.79
CA GLU A 209 8.09 -19.02 5.44
C GLU A 209 8.58 -19.17 6.89
N PHE A 210 9.85 -18.87 7.16
CA PHE A 210 10.44 -18.96 8.49
C PHE A 210 10.88 -17.59 8.97
N CYS A 211 9.92 -16.68 9.11
CA CYS A 211 10.14 -15.28 9.40
C CYS A 211 10.71 -15.02 10.81
N PHE A 212 11.65 -14.09 10.92
CA PHE A 212 12.21 -13.60 12.17
C PHE A 212 11.65 -12.26 12.58
N THR A 213 11.23 -11.50 11.59
CA THR A 213 10.63 -10.18 11.74
C THR A 213 9.29 -10.13 10.99
N PRO A 214 8.39 -9.22 11.35
CA PRO A 214 7.18 -8.97 10.56
C PRO A 214 7.49 -8.66 9.09
N ASP A 215 8.59 -7.96 8.85
CA ASP A 215 9.01 -7.58 7.50
C ASP A 215 9.36 -8.81 6.65
N ASP A 216 9.98 -9.84 7.24
CA ASP A 216 10.21 -11.10 6.53
C ASP A 216 8.89 -11.75 6.09
N ALA A 217 7.88 -11.73 6.98
CA ALA A 217 6.59 -12.38 6.75
C ALA A 217 5.68 -11.61 5.79
N LEU A 218 5.76 -10.28 5.81
CA LEU A 218 4.84 -9.38 5.14
C LEU A 218 5.49 -8.65 3.96
N ALA A 219 6.76 -8.98 3.66
CA ALA A 219 7.41 -8.54 2.43
C ALA A 219 6.63 -9.10 1.24
N LEU A 220 6.01 -8.21 0.50
CA LEU A 220 5.32 -8.59 -0.73
C LEU A 220 6.35 -9.08 -1.73
N GLU A 221 6.31 -10.37 -2.13
CA GLU A 221 6.89 -10.81 -3.39
C GLU A 221 5.99 -10.29 -4.52
N GLY A 222 6.08 -9.05 -4.78
CA GLY A 222 5.64 -8.51 -6.03
C GLY A 222 6.88 -7.99 -6.74
N ASP A 223 6.81 -7.81 -8.03
CA ASP A 223 7.73 -7.01 -8.83
C ASP A 223 7.85 -5.55 -8.32
N ASN A 224 7.60 -5.33 -7.03
CA ASN A 224 7.72 -4.03 -6.41
C ASN A 224 9.19 -3.77 -6.10
N GLN A 225 9.79 -2.89 -6.89
CA GLN A 225 11.18 -2.47 -6.75
C GLN A 225 11.41 -1.53 -5.56
N PHE A 226 10.33 -1.12 -4.86
CA PHE A 226 10.39 -0.16 -3.77
C PHE A 226 10.49 -0.84 -2.41
N ASN A 227 11.16 -0.20 -1.46
CA ASN A 227 11.25 -0.65 -0.08
C ASN A 227 9.89 -0.46 0.62
N THR A 228 9.06 -1.50 0.56
CA THR A 228 7.70 -1.47 1.12
C THR A 228 7.70 -1.34 2.64
N VAL A 229 8.80 -1.67 3.31
CA VAL A 229 8.94 -1.51 4.77
C VAL A 229 9.01 -0.03 5.12
N LEU A 230 9.95 0.72 4.53
CA LEU A 230 10.07 2.16 4.76
C LEU A 230 8.77 2.90 4.41
N LEU A 231 8.14 2.53 3.29
CA LEU A 231 6.86 3.10 2.87
C LEU A 231 5.75 2.82 3.89
N SER A 232 5.67 1.60 4.41
CA SER A 232 4.65 1.22 5.40
C SER A 232 4.87 1.89 6.75
N GLU A 233 6.12 2.02 7.19
CA GLU A 233 6.48 2.76 8.40
C GLU A 233 6.09 4.24 8.29
N GLN A 234 6.42 4.88 7.17
CA GLN A 234 6.06 6.27 6.94
C GLN A 234 4.53 6.46 6.85
N LEU A 235 3.82 5.55 6.18
CA LEU A 235 2.36 5.57 6.13
C LEU A 235 1.75 5.40 7.53
N ALA A 236 2.32 4.54 8.37
CA ALA A 236 1.93 4.38 9.76
C ALA A 236 2.19 5.65 10.58
N ASN A 237 3.34 6.30 10.39
CA ASN A 237 3.64 7.58 11.05
C ASN A 237 2.57 8.63 10.76
N ILE A 238 2.12 8.74 9.51
CA ILE A 238 1.08 9.69 9.12
C ILE A 238 -0.28 9.29 9.72
N LYS A 239 -0.71 8.04 9.54
CA LYS A 239 -2.07 7.59 9.88
C LYS A 239 -2.30 7.36 11.36
N LEU A 240 -1.32 6.74 12.04
CA LEU A 240 -1.43 6.33 13.45
C LEU A 240 -0.93 7.39 14.40
N HIS A 241 0.26 7.89 14.15
CA HIS A 241 0.91 8.82 15.05
C HIS A 241 0.50 10.25 14.77
N LYS A 242 -0.25 10.49 13.67
CA LYS A 242 -0.60 11.82 13.18
C LYS A 242 0.61 12.74 13.17
N LEU A 243 1.78 12.14 12.96
CA LEU A 243 3.03 12.83 12.73
C LEU A 243 2.95 13.36 11.30
N GLY A 244 3.06 14.61 11.14
CA GLY A 244 3.10 15.19 9.82
C GLY A 244 2.48 16.57 9.81
N PRO A 245 2.90 17.35 8.84
CA PRO A 245 2.35 18.67 8.62
C PRO A 245 0.92 18.57 8.11
N HIS A 246 0.23 19.68 8.22
CA HIS A 246 -1.06 19.84 7.59
C HIS A 246 -0.92 19.80 6.06
N ILE A 247 -1.74 19.01 5.39
CA ILE A 247 -1.84 18.98 3.93
C ILE A 247 -3.00 19.89 3.52
N ASP A 248 -2.68 20.93 2.80
CA ASP A 248 -3.68 21.84 2.27
C ASP A 248 -4.39 21.22 1.06
N VAL A 249 -5.70 21.09 1.15
CA VAL A 249 -6.55 20.56 0.07
C VAL A 249 -7.34 21.69 -0.56
N GLY A 250 -7.26 21.81 -1.88
CA GLY A 250 -7.93 22.92 -2.54
C GLY A 250 -7.85 22.91 -4.07
N GLN A 251 -7.92 24.10 -4.61
CA GLN A 251 -7.82 24.39 -6.02
C GLN A 251 -6.97 25.63 -6.29
N LEU A 252 -6.44 25.75 -7.47
CA LEU A 252 -5.69 26.92 -7.89
C LEU A 252 -6.53 27.83 -8.79
N GLU A 253 -6.52 29.12 -8.50
CA GLU A 253 -7.26 30.14 -9.23
C GLU A 253 -6.33 31.24 -9.73
N TYR A 254 -6.72 31.88 -10.85
CA TYR A 254 -6.03 33.06 -11.35
C TYR A 254 -6.50 34.30 -10.60
N ASN A 255 -5.56 35.15 -10.23
CA ASN A 255 -5.80 36.54 -9.90
C ASN A 255 -5.69 37.36 -11.20
N PHE A 256 -6.64 38.24 -11.41
CA PHE A 256 -6.73 39.07 -12.60
C PHE A 256 -6.50 40.55 -12.25
N THR A 257 -5.76 41.23 -13.10
CA THR A 257 -5.60 42.67 -13.01
C THR A 257 -6.89 43.36 -13.44
N ASN A 258 -7.37 44.35 -12.68
CA ASN A 258 -8.53 45.20 -13.01
C ASN A 258 -9.85 44.43 -13.28
N ASN A 259 -10.06 43.25 -12.64
CA ASN A 259 -11.24 42.42 -12.84
C ASN A 259 -11.52 41.99 -14.29
N GLN A 260 -10.51 42.01 -15.15
CA GLN A 260 -10.61 41.54 -16.52
C GLN A 260 -10.24 40.05 -16.54
N HIS A 261 -11.17 39.18 -16.90
CA HIS A 261 -10.98 37.73 -16.95
C HIS A 261 -10.40 37.25 -18.30
N THR A 262 -9.35 37.94 -18.78
CA THR A 262 -8.63 37.57 -20.03
C THR A 262 -7.27 36.96 -19.68
N GLU A 263 -6.68 36.21 -20.61
CA GLU A 263 -5.37 35.58 -20.38
C GLU A 263 -4.25 36.64 -20.20
N GLU A 264 -4.36 37.79 -20.84
CA GLU A 264 -3.42 38.91 -20.75
C GLU A 264 -3.52 39.62 -19.39
N ALA A 265 -4.66 39.53 -18.72
CA ALA A 265 -4.89 40.14 -17.41
C ALA A 265 -4.57 39.21 -16.24
N ILE A 266 -4.01 38.00 -16.49
CA ILE A 266 -3.56 37.12 -15.41
C ILE A 266 -2.34 37.72 -14.74
N ASP A 267 -2.49 38.10 -13.46
CA ASP A 267 -1.41 38.62 -12.63
C ASP A 267 -0.63 37.49 -11.94
N SER A 268 -1.35 36.59 -11.27
CA SER A 268 -0.73 35.52 -10.48
C SER A 268 -1.68 34.33 -10.32
N VAL A 269 -1.16 33.25 -9.73
CA VAL A 269 -1.95 32.09 -9.30
C VAL A 269 -1.98 32.05 -7.78
N ARG A 270 -3.16 31.85 -7.22
CA ARG A 270 -3.37 31.67 -5.77
C ARG A 270 -3.96 30.31 -5.47
N PHE A 271 -3.66 29.80 -4.28
CA PHE A 271 -4.34 28.63 -3.74
C PHE A 271 -5.61 29.05 -3.00
N VAL A 272 -6.69 28.29 -3.21
CA VAL A 272 -7.96 28.45 -2.53
C VAL A 272 -8.31 27.15 -1.85
N SER A 273 -8.42 27.16 -0.52
CA SER A 273 -8.80 25.99 0.27
C SER A 273 -10.21 25.53 -0.10
N ASN A 274 -10.33 24.25 -0.45
CA ASN A 274 -11.59 23.61 -0.79
C ASN A 274 -11.50 22.12 -0.40
N PRO A 275 -12.27 21.64 0.58
CA PRO A 275 -12.24 20.24 1.01
C PRO A 275 -12.55 19.22 -0.10
N LYS A 276 -13.19 19.66 -1.19
CA LYS A 276 -13.46 18.83 -2.38
C LYS A 276 -12.45 19.06 -3.50
N GLY A 277 -11.44 19.90 -3.27
CA GLY A 277 -10.38 20.17 -4.23
C GLY A 277 -9.53 18.92 -4.47
N LYS A 278 -8.84 18.91 -5.60
CA LYS A 278 -7.99 17.78 -6.03
C LYS A 278 -6.50 18.09 -5.98
N VAL A 279 -6.16 19.35 -5.74
CA VAL A 279 -4.77 19.78 -5.53
C VAL A 279 -4.44 19.65 -4.05
N LYS A 280 -3.42 18.88 -3.72
CA LYS A 280 -2.93 18.69 -2.37
C LYS A 280 -1.54 19.28 -2.25
N ILE A 281 -1.34 20.14 -1.26
CA ILE A 281 -0.11 20.88 -1.04
C ILE A 281 0.41 20.60 0.37
N PHE A 282 1.64 20.13 0.45
CA PHE A 282 2.40 19.99 1.68
C PHE A 282 3.16 21.27 2.02
N GLU A 283 3.81 21.88 1.03
CA GLU A 283 4.58 23.10 1.18
C GLU A 283 4.28 24.03 0.00
N HIS A 284 3.83 25.26 0.32
CA HIS A 284 3.64 26.30 -0.68
C HIS A 284 4.98 26.78 -1.23
N PRO A 285 5.01 27.35 -2.46
CA PRO A 285 6.28 27.81 -3.04
C PRO A 285 6.92 28.89 -2.19
N ILE A 286 8.22 28.72 -1.94
CA ILE A 286 9.05 29.76 -1.32
C ILE A 286 9.12 30.95 -2.28
N ARG A 287 8.88 32.14 -1.75
CA ARG A 287 8.95 33.38 -2.52
C ARG A 287 9.99 34.30 -1.91
N GLY A 288 10.88 34.84 -2.74
CA GLY A 288 11.85 35.85 -2.34
C GLY A 288 11.21 37.23 -2.09
N GLU A 289 12.04 38.23 -1.77
CA GLU A 289 11.63 39.60 -1.42
C GLU A 289 10.72 40.27 -2.47
N HIS A 290 10.83 39.88 -3.75
CA HIS A 290 9.99 40.42 -4.83
C HIS A 290 8.86 39.45 -5.25
N GLY A 291 8.51 38.47 -4.41
CA GLY A 291 7.46 37.50 -4.69
C GLY A 291 7.81 36.44 -5.73
N ALA A 292 9.02 36.44 -6.28
CA ALA A 292 9.49 35.49 -7.26
C ALA A 292 9.90 34.16 -6.59
N VAL A 293 9.58 33.04 -7.24
CA VAL A 293 10.06 31.72 -6.83
C VAL A 293 11.50 31.55 -7.29
N PRO A 294 12.42 31.02 -6.45
CA PRO A 294 13.79 30.76 -6.87
C PRO A 294 13.83 29.82 -8.09
N ARG A 295 14.67 30.17 -9.07
CA ARG A 295 14.78 29.38 -10.31
C ARG A 295 15.25 27.96 -10.00
N ASN A 296 14.69 27.00 -10.72
CA ASN A 296 15.03 25.58 -10.61
C ASN A 296 14.87 24.95 -9.23
N LEU A 297 14.21 25.63 -8.27
CA LEU A 297 13.95 25.06 -6.95
C LEU A 297 12.90 23.95 -7.00
N TYR A 298 11.91 24.09 -7.88
CA TYR A 298 10.83 23.10 -8.04
C TYR A 298 10.90 22.48 -9.43
N VAL A 299 10.54 21.22 -9.50
CA VAL A 299 10.40 20.42 -10.72
C VAL A 299 9.11 19.62 -10.67
N ALA A 300 8.56 19.28 -11.83
CA ALA A 300 7.33 18.52 -11.89
C ALA A 300 7.42 17.35 -12.89
N GLY A 301 6.58 16.37 -12.67
CA GLY A 301 6.30 15.29 -13.61
C GLY A 301 4.81 15.22 -13.92
N ILE A 302 4.48 14.90 -15.15
CA ILE A 302 3.10 14.82 -15.64
C ILE A 302 2.87 13.46 -16.28
N ASP A 303 1.88 12.73 -15.75
CA ASP A 303 1.26 11.61 -16.43
C ASP A 303 -0.09 12.07 -16.99
N GLY A 304 -0.18 12.15 -18.31
CA GLY A 304 -1.35 12.64 -19.03
C GLY A 304 -2.29 11.50 -19.44
N ILE A 305 -3.53 11.84 -19.71
CA ILE A 305 -4.51 10.92 -20.28
C ILE A 305 -5.02 11.46 -21.64
N ASP A 306 -5.37 10.56 -22.55
CA ASP A 306 -6.06 10.90 -23.77
C ASP A 306 -7.52 10.40 -23.67
N MET A 307 -8.50 11.29 -23.88
CA MET A 307 -9.91 10.89 -23.97
C MET A 307 -10.25 10.64 -25.43
N GLY A 308 -10.62 9.39 -25.78
CA GLY A 308 -11.09 9.09 -27.13
C GLY A 308 -10.60 7.78 -27.76
N GLY A 309 -9.79 6.99 -27.09
CA GLY A 309 -9.53 5.61 -27.46
C GLY A 309 -10.43 4.69 -26.66
N GLU A 310 -11.61 4.37 -27.15
CA GLU A 310 -12.30 3.16 -26.73
C GLU A 310 -11.46 1.97 -27.21
N ASP A 311 -10.51 1.54 -26.40
CA ASP A 311 -10.03 0.16 -26.48
C ASP A 311 -11.16 -0.71 -25.96
N THR A 312 -11.98 -1.15 -26.92
CA THR A 312 -13.21 -1.94 -26.73
C THR A 312 -12.93 -3.39 -26.29
N SER A 313 -11.74 -3.74 -25.83
CA SER A 313 -11.38 -5.13 -25.49
C SER A 313 -11.34 -5.49 -24.02
N ASP A 314 -11.32 -4.53 -23.07
CA ASP A 314 -11.35 -4.88 -21.64
C ASP A 314 -12.21 -3.93 -20.81
N LYS A 315 -13.48 -4.31 -20.62
CA LYS A 315 -14.44 -3.59 -19.73
C LYS A 315 -14.16 -3.72 -18.23
N THR A 316 -12.98 -4.24 -17.84
CA THR A 316 -12.62 -4.53 -16.44
C THR A 316 -11.52 -3.64 -15.87
N GLN A 317 -10.95 -2.72 -16.65
CA GLN A 317 -9.87 -1.86 -16.16
C GLN A 317 -10.42 -0.53 -15.66
N ASP A 318 -10.04 -0.15 -14.44
CA ASP A 318 -10.25 1.21 -13.94
C ASP A 318 -9.53 2.21 -14.86
N PRO A 319 -10.23 3.27 -15.28
CA PRO A 319 -9.66 4.26 -16.19
C PRO A 319 -8.53 5.05 -15.51
N SER A 320 -7.42 5.29 -16.23
CA SER A 320 -6.29 6.11 -15.75
C SER A 320 -6.70 7.54 -15.41
N ASP A 321 -6.10 8.10 -14.37
CA ASP A 321 -6.28 9.49 -13.95
C ASP A 321 -5.16 10.39 -14.47
N PHE A 322 -5.45 11.67 -14.66
CA PHE A 322 -4.43 12.68 -14.94
C PHE A 322 -3.68 13.01 -13.65
N CYS A 323 -2.36 12.89 -13.65
CA CYS A 323 -1.55 13.10 -12.47
C CYS A 323 -0.42 14.11 -12.68
N VAL A 324 -0.17 14.95 -11.67
CA VAL A 324 0.98 15.87 -11.60
C VAL A 324 1.62 15.74 -10.23
N VAL A 325 2.92 15.53 -10.21
CA VAL A 325 3.72 15.52 -8.97
C VAL A 325 4.73 16.66 -9.03
N VAL A 326 4.83 17.47 -7.97
CA VAL A 326 5.81 18.53 -7.83
C VAL A 326 6.77 18.23 -6.69
N LYS A 327 8.07 18.33 -6.96
CA LYS A 327 9.13 18.08 -6.00
C LYS A 327 9.98 19.35 -5.81
N LYS A 328 10.31 19.64 -4.57
CA LYS A 328 11.32 20.63 -4.18
C LYS A 328 12.68 19.96 -4.16
N ARG A 329 13.69 20.60 -4.69
CA ARG A 329 15.08 20.17 -4.59
C ARG A 329 15.64 20.45 -3.20
N ALA A 330 16.79 19.88 -2.89
CA ALA A 330 17.58 20.32 -1.75
C ALA A 330 17.81 21.84 -1.81
N TYR A 331 17.55 22.53 -0.72
CA TYR A 331 17.73 23.98 -0.64
C TYR A 331 18.22 24.39 0.75
N GLY A 332 19.45 24.84 0.83
CA GLY A 332 20.09 25.10 2.13
C GLY A 332 20.25 23.80 2.93
N LEU A 333 19.59 23.74 4.08
CA LEU A 333 19.53 22.53 4.94
C LEU A 333 18.28 21.66 4.67
N ASP A 334 17.40 22.10 3.78
CA ASP A 334 16.20 21.34 3.42
C ASP A 334 16.53 20.19 2.47
N GLU A 335 16.07 19.01 2.81
CA GLU A 335 16.16 17.83 1.97
C GLU A 335 15.13 17.84 0.82
N PRO A 336 15.39 17.08 -0.27
CA PRO A 336 14.42 16.94 -1.35
C PRO A 336 13.11 16.34 -0.84
N LYS A 337 11.98 16.89 -1.29
CA LYS A 337 10.65 16.40 -0.86
C LYS A 337 9.57 16.65 -1.91
N ILE A 338 8.56 15.79 -1.95
CA ILE A 338 7.36 16.02 -2.75
C ILE A 338 6.51 17.06 -2.02
N VAL A 339 6.21 18.18 -2.68
CA VAL A 339 5.51 19.32 -2.06
C VAL A 339 4.07 19.49 -2.51
N CYS A 340 3.72 18.96 -3.67
CA CYS A 340 2.37 19.04 -4.20
C CYS A 340 2.08 17.85 -5.11
N TYR A 341 0.83 17.38 -5.09
CA TYR A 341 0.34 16.51 -6.13
C TYR A 341 -1.11 16.81 -6.49
N TYR A 342 -1.46 16.48 -7.71
CA TYR A 342 -2.80 16.52 -8.27
C TYR A 342 -3.11 15.21 -8.96
N ARG A 343 -4.26 14.62 -8.67
CA ARG A 343 -4.78 13.44 -9.34
C ARG A 343 -6.28 13.60 -9.51
N ASP A 344 -6.75 13.54 -10.74
CA ASP A 344 -8.17 13.62 -11.05
C ASP A 344 -8.47 13.11 -12.46
N ARG A 345 -9.70 12.68 -12.67
CA ARG A 345 -10.29 12.43 -13.98
C ARG A 345 -11.50 13.36 -14.19
N PRO A 346 -11.25 14.62 -14.52
CA PRO A 346 -12.33 15.59 -14.71
C PRO A 346 -13.19 15.25 -15.94
N LYS A 347 -14.35 15.88 -16.04
CA LYS A 347 -15.26 15.67 -17.16
C LYS A 347 -14.65 16.07 -18.51
N THR A 348 -13.74 17.03 -18.51
CA THR A 348 -13.05 17.49 -19.70
C THR A 348 -11.53 17.51 -19.47
N LEU A 349 -10.75 17.07 -20.46
CA LEU A 349 -9.29 17.16 -20.41
C LEU A 349 -8.80 18.61 -20.24
N ARG A 350 -9.54 19.57 -20.74
CA ARG A 350 -9.21 20.98 -20.59
C ARG A 350 -9.12 21.41 -19.12
N GLU A 351 -9.98 20.87 -18.25
CA GLU A 351 -9.93 21.14 -16.80
C GLU A 351 -8.64 20.61 -16.17
N ALA A 352 -8.23 19.38 -16.51
CA ALA A 352 -6.99 18.79 -16.04
C ALA A 352 -5.77 19.61 -16.53
N HIS A 353 -5.73 19.91 -17.83
CA HIS A 353 -4.64 20.69 -18.42
C HIS A 353 -4.54 22.10 -17.83
N MET A 354 -5.68 22.78 -17.59
CA MET A 354 -5.69 24.10 -16.94
C MET A 354 -5.21 24.01 -15.49
N THR A 355 -5.60 22.97 -14.74
CA THR A 355 -5.12 22.77 -13.38
C THR A 355 -3.61 22.48 -13.38
N CYS A 356 -3.13 21.64 -14.29
CA CYS A 356 -1.71 21.39 -14.49
C CYS A 356 -0.94 22.70 -14.78
N LEU A 357 -1.39 23.50 -15.74
CA LEU A 357 -0.75 24.79 -16.06
C LEU A 357 -0.69 25.71 -14.84
N LYS A 358 -1.78 25.81 -14.06
CA LYS A 358 -1.81 26.62 -12.84
C LYS A 358 -0.82 26.11 -11.78
N ILE A 359 -0.67 24.78 -11.63
CA ILE A 359 0.32 24.19 -10.73
C ILE A 359 1.73 24.61 -11.14
N LEU A 360 2.08 24.47 -12.43
CA LEU A 360 3.40 24.83 -12.93
C LEU A 360 3.68 26.35 -12.80
N GLN A 361 2.67 27.18 -12.99
CA GLN A 361 2.78 28.62 -12.77
C GLN A 361 2.88 28.98 -11.29
N TYR A 362 2.17 28.27 -10.40
CA TYR A 362 2.19 28.51 -8.98
C TYR A 362 3.56 28.27 -8.35
N TYR A 363 4.23 27.17 -8.77
CA TYR A 363 5.57 26.83 -8.35
C TYR A 363 6.68 27.39 -9.26
N ASP A 364 6.32 28.11 -10.33
CA ASP A 364 7.22 28.61 -11.38
C ASP A 364 8.24 27.55 -11.82
N CYS A 365 7.77 26.36 -12.15
CA CYS A 365 8.59 25.21 -12.46
C CYS A 365 8.40 24.69 -13.88
N GLN A 366 9.33 23.83 -14.28
CA GLN A 366 9.25 23.04 -15.50
C GLN A 366 8.89 21.59 -15.18
N ALA A 367 8.22 20.93 -16.13
CA ALA A 367 7.78 19.55 -16.00
C ALA A 367 8.28 18.68 -17.16
N VAL A 368 8.65 17.43 -16.87
CA VAL A 368 8.73 16.36 -17.86
C VAL A 368 7.36 15.72 -17.98
N LEU A 369 6.86 15.58 -19.21
CA LEU A 369 5.61 14.90 -19.51
C LEU A 369 5.86 13.57 -20.22
N GLU A 370 4.92 12.62 -20.11
CA GLU A 370 4.93 11.44 -20.95
C GLU A 370 4.64 11.82 -22.41
N SER A 371 5.63 11.64 -23.30
CA SER A 371 5.55 12.13 -24.68
C SER A 371 4.64 11.32 -25.59
N THR A 372 4.13 10.17 -25.14
CA THR A 372 3.15 9.36 -25.88
C THR A 372 1.75 9.94 -25.80
N ARG A 373 1.46 10.77 -24.81
CA ARG A 373 0.19 11.47 -24.61
C ARG A 373 0.24 12.88 -25.18
N MET A 374 -0.21 13.01 -26.43
CA MET A 374 -0.03 14.26 -27.20
C MET A 374 -0.99 15.38 -26.79
N SER A 375 -2.11 15.09 -26.15
CA SER A 375 -3.14 16.08 -25.79
C SER A 375 -2.62 17.17 -24.86
N THR A 376 -1.81 16.79 -23.86
CA THR A 376 -1.19 17.74 -22.92
C THR A 376 -0.21 18.68 -23.64
N LEU A 377 0.68 18.13 -24.47
CA LEU A 377 1.63 18.94 -25.25
C LEU A 377 0.91 19.91 -26.19
N GLN A 378 -0.14 19.45 -26.86
CA GLN A 378 -0.95 20.29 -27.76
C GLN A 378 -1.57 21.46 -27.01
N PHE A 379 -2.17 21.22 -25.83
CA PHE A 379 -2.73 22.27 -25.00
C PHE A 379 -1.69 23.33 -24.62
N PHE A 380 -0.48 22.93 -24.19
CA PHE A 380 0.59 23.87 -23.83
C PHE A 380 1.07 24.69 -25.05
N ARG A 381 1.11 24.10 -26.26
CA ARG A 381 1.39 24.80 -27.51
C ARG A 381 0.31 25.81 -27.88
N GLU A 382 -0.96 25.46 -27.76
CA GLU A 382 -2.09 26.37 -27.98
C GLU A 382 -2.03 27.58 -27.04
N LYS A 383 -1.50 27.40 -25.83
CA LYS A 383 -1.30 28.47 -24.84
C LYS A 383 0.05 29.18 -24.95
N HIS A 384 0.92 28.79 -25.88
CA HIS A 384 2.29 29.29 -26.01
C HIS A 384 3.10 29.21 -24.71
N LYS A 385 2.91 28.15 -23.91
CA LYS A 385 3.55 27.94 -22.61
C LYS A 385 4.52 26.76 -22.58
N GLU A 386 4.64 26.02 -23.70
CA GLU A 386 5.46 24.81 -23.77
C GLU A 386 6.94 25.05 -23.46
N ASN A 387 7.52 26.15 -24.00
CA ASN A 387 8.94 26.46 -23.79
C ASN A 387 9.24 26.93 -22.35
N ARG A 388 8.25 27.46 -21.64
CA ARG A 388 8.43 27.93 -20.27
C ARG A 388 8.26 26.82 -19.25
N HIS A 389 7.26 25.97 -19.43
CA HIS A 389 6.81 25.03 -18.42
C HIS A 389 7.04 23.56 -18.76
N LEU A 390 7.40 23.23 -20.01
CA LEU A 390 7.71 21.87 -20.38
C LEU A 390 9.20 21.72 -20.70
N MET A 391 9.79 20.63 -20.20
CA MET A 391 11.16 20.27 -20.51
C MET A 391 11.24 19.51 -21.84
N ARG A 392 12.29 19.76 -22.56
CA ARG A 392 12.68 18.92 -23.69
C ARG A 392 13.16 17.57 -23.19
N ARG A 393 13.18 16.59 -24.10
CA ARG A 393 13.55 15.21 -23.78
C ARG A 393 14.89 15.18 -23.03
N PRO A 394 14.94 14.60 -21.81
CA PRO A 394 16.16 14.46 -21.03
C PRO A 394 17.21 13.63 -21.77
N ARG A 395 18.51 13.97 -21.63
CA ARG A 395 19.63 13.26 -22.30
C ARG A 395 19.65 11.77 -21.95
N ALA A 396 19.39 11.41 -20.69
CA ALA A 396 19.32 10.03 -20.23
C ALA A 396 18.29 9.16 -20.98
N THR A 397 17.32 9.76 -21.66
CA THR A 397 16.28 9.07 -22.44
C THR A 397 16.50 9.15 -23.95
N GLN A 398 17.64 9.71 -24.40
CA GLN A 398 18.01 9.79 -25.81
C GLN A 398 18.83 8.55 -26.18
N SER A 399 18.54 7.95 -27.34
CA SER A 399 19.44 6.93 -27.90
C SER A 399 20.76 7.58 -28.31
N ASP A 400 21.88 6.94 -28.04
CA ASP A 400 23.26 7.43 -28.22
C ASP A 400 23.66 7.90 -29.65
N ILE A 401 22.75 7.81 -30.61
CA ILE A 401 23.03 8.06 -32.04
C ILE A 401 22.87 9.53 -32.44
N GLN A 402 22.33 10.41 -31.57
CA GLN A 402 22.10 11.80 -31.92
C GLN A 402 22.75 12.76 -30.91
N GLY A 403 23.99 13.14 -31.13
CA GLY A 403 24.76 14.09 -30.32
C GLY A 403 24.22 15.53 -30.33
N GLY A 404 22.92 15.75 -30.18
CA GLY A 404 22.28 17.07 -30.13
C GLY A 404 21.16 17.14 -29.13
N ARG A 405 20.82 18.35 -28.61
CA ARG A 405 19.64 18.56 -27.78
C ARG A 405 18.39 18.20 -28.59
N SER A 406 17.60 17.23 -28.09
CA SER A 406 16.34 16.89 -28.73
C SER A 406 15.40 18.09 -28.80
N LYS A 407 14.75 18.28 -29.95
CA LYS A 407 13.70 19.30 -30.12
C LYS A 407 12.34 18.84 -29.57
N GLN A 408 12.23 17.57 -29.19
CA GLN A 408 10.99 16.97 -28.66
C GLN A 408 10.84 17.28 -27.17
N PHE A 409 9.59 17.51 -26.73
CA PHE A 409 9.26 17.66 -25.33
C PHE A 409 8.93 16.30 -24.69
N GLY A 410 9.22 16.19 -23.39
CA GLY A 410 8.88 15.03 -22.59
C GLY A 410 9.71 13.79 -22.85
N ALA A 411 9.42 12.72 -22.11
CA ALA A 411 10.07 11.42 -22.21
C ALA A 411 9.11 10.34 -22.71
N PRO A 412 9.57 9.39 -23.54
CA PRO A 412 8.72 8.28 -23.97
C PRO A 412 8.55 7.25 -22.85
N ALA A 413 7.41 6.61 -22.76
CA ALA A 413 7.14 5.50 -21.83
C ALA A 413 7.71 4.16 -22.39
N THR A 414 9.02 4.14 -22.73
CA THR A 414 9.69 2.89 -23.11
C THR A 414 10.11 2.12 -21.87
N GLU A 415 10.28 0.81 -22.00
CA GLU A 415 10.67 -0.05 -20.88
C GLU A 415 11.95 0.41 -20.19
N VAL A 416 12.96 0.83 -20.98
CA VAL A 416 14.24 1.35 -20.45
C VAL A 416 14.02 2.62 -19.64
N VAL A 417 13.21 3.54 -20.13
CA VAL A 417 12.90 4.79 -19.43
C VAL A 417 12.12 4.51 -18.15
N ILE A 418 11.12 3.63 -18.20
CA ILE A 418 10.33 3.26 -17.01
C ILE A 418 11.22 2.61 -15.95
N ARG A 419 12.09 1.67 -16.32
CA ARG A 419 13.03 1.06 -15.36
C ARG A 419 13.92 2.10 -14.71
N HIS A 420 14.48 3.01 -15.48
CA HIS A 420 15.30 4.09 -14.94
C HIS A 420 14.53 5.02 -13.99
N GLN A 421 13.26 5.34 -14.31
CA GLN A 421 12.38 6.08 -13.40
C GLN A 421 12.16 5.35 -12.09
N LEU A 422 11.93 4.05 -12.14
CA LEU A 422 11.71 3.22 -10.94
C LEU A 422 12.96 3.13 -10.06
N ASP A 423 14.16 3.04 -10.67
CA ASP A 423 15.42 3.06 -9.94
C ASP A 423 15.62 4.39 -9.19
N LEU A 424 15.30 5.52 -9.83
CA LEU A 424 15.37 6.83 -9.20
C LEU A 424 14.36 7.02 -8.07
N ILE A 425 13.12 6.51 -8.24
CA ILE A 425 12.11 6.51 -7.18
C ILE A 425 12.57 5.62 -6.02
N ALA A 426 13.10 4.42 -6.30
CA ALA A 426 13.61 3.51 -5.28
C ALA A 426 14.72 4.18 -4.46
N GLN A 427 15.66 4.86 -5.12
CA GLN A 427 16.71 5.62 -4.44
C GLN A 427 16.11 6.75 -3.59
N HIS A 428 15.13 7.49 -4.10
CA HIS A 428 14.47 8.53 -3.31
C HIS A 428 13.75 7.97 -2.07
N ILE A 429 13.14 6.81 -2.17
CA ILE A 429 12.49 6.13 -1.04
C ILE A 429 13.54 5.71 0.00
N GLU A 430 14.67 5.15 -0.42
CA GLU A 430 15.75 4.76 0.51
C GLU A 430 16.32 5.97 1.26
N ASP A 431 16.52 7.09 0.57
CA ASP A 431 17.18 8.24 1.14
C ASP A 431 16.22 9.18 1.90
N TYR A 432 14.97 9.34 1.41
CA TYR A 432 14.07 10.42 1.84
C TYR A 432 12.61 9.97 2.08
N CYS A 433 12.33 8.69 2.32
CA CYS A 433 10.97 8.20 2.57
C CYS A 433 10.27 8.97 3.71
N HIS A 434 11.02 9.33 4.75
CA HIS A 434 10.54 10.10 5.91
C HIS A 434 9.98 11.50 5.55
N ASN A 435 10.30 12.02 4.36
CA ASN A 435 9.82 13.29 3.83
C ASN A 435 8.65 13.16 2.85
N ILE A 436 8.13 11.95 2.63
CA ILE A 436 6.91 11.73 1.83
C ILE A 436 5.70 11.81 2.76
N TRP A 437 4.90 12.88 2.63
CA TRP A 437 3.78 13.18 3.53
C TRP A 437 2.39 12.92 2.94
N PHE A 438 2.30 12.46 1.71
CA PHE A 438 1.05 12.15 1.03
C PHE A 438 0.71 10.67 1.16
N GLU A 439 -0.38 10.35 1.85
CA GLU A 439 -0.83 8.98 2.07
C GLU A 439 -1.02 8.22 0.76
N GLU A 440 -1.62 8.86 -0.25
CA GLU A 440 -1.94 8.23 -1.53
C GLU A 440 -0.69 7.86 -2.33
N ILE A 441 0.38 8.65 -2.22
CA ILE A 441 1.67 8.35 -2.86
C ILE A 441 2.28 7.10 -2.22
N LEU A 442 2.28 7.04 -0.87
CA LEU A 442 2.79 5.89 -0.14
C LEU A 442 1.97 4.63 -0.42
N GLU A 443 0.63 4.75 -0.40
CA GLU A 443 -0.26 3.62 -0.69
C GLU A 443 -0.09 3.09 -2.11
N GLU A 444 0.11 3.95 -3.09
CA GLU A 444 0.31 3.55 -4.47
C GLU A 444 1.69 2.91 -4.66
N ALA A 445 2.74 3.48 -4.03
CA ALA A 445 4.08 2.92 -4.05
C ALA A 445 4.15 1.53 -3.39
N ILE A 446 3.45 1.31 -2.27
CA ILE A 446 3.35 0.00 -1.61
C ILE A 446 2.69 -1.04 -2.52
N LYS A 447 1.70 -0.63 -3.31
CA LYS A 447 0.93 -1.53 -4.19
C LYS A 447 1.55 -1.69 -5.57
N TYR A 448 2.62 -0.97 -5.86
CA TYR A 448 3.20 -0.95 -7.19
C TYR A 448 3.60 -2.36 -7.66
N SER A 449 3.26 -2.68 -8.91
CA SER A 449 3.67 -3.89 -9.58
C SER A 449 4.08 -3.54 -11.02
N TYR A 450 5.25 -3.98 -11.42
CA TYR A 450 5.77 -3.75 -12.77
C TYR A 450 4.87 -4.35 -13.86
N GLU A 451 4.27 -5.50 -13.62
CA GLU A 451 3.33 -6.15 -14.54
C GLU A 451 2.07 -5.31 -14.79
N ASN A 452 1.62 -4.57 -13.77
CA ASN A 452 0.43 -3.74 -13.79
C ASN A 452 0.74 -2.23 -13.84
N LYS A 453 1.94 -1.85 -14.27
CA LYS A 453 2.46 -0.46 -14.25
C LYS A 453 1.52 0.62 -14.80
N ARG A 454 0.59 0.27 -15.68
CA ARG A 454 -0.39 1.20 -16.26
C ARG A 454 -1.50 1.65 -15.30
N LYS A 455 -1.57 1.06 -14.09
CA LYS A 455 -2.56 1.37 -13.07
C LYS A 455 -2.06 2.34 -11.99
N PHE A 456 -0.81 2.80 -12.12
CA PHE A 456 -0.11 3.57 -11.11
C PHE A 456 0.26 4.95 -11.63
N ASP A 457 -0.75 5.81 -11.76
CA ASP A 457 -0.62 7.13 -12.38
C ASP A 457 0.28 8.08 -11.56
N ILE A 458 0.26 7.98 -10.22
CA ILE A 458 1.12 8.78 -9.35
C ILE A 458 2.58 8.37 -9.52
N ILE A 459 2.86 7.07 -9.57
CA ILE A 459 4.22 6.55 -9.77
C ILE A 459 4.75 6.97 -11.14
N ALA A 460 3.92 6.94 -12.18
CA ALA A 460 4.30 7.40 -13.52
C ALA A 460 4.66 8.90 -13.52
N ALA A 461 3.81 9.74 -12.92
CA ALA A 461 4.08 11.17 -12.77
C ALA A 461 5.31 11.45 -11.91
N TRP A 462 5.49 10.72 -10.81
CA TRP A 462 6.68 10.83 -9.96
C TRP A 462 7.96 10.46 -10.71
N GLY A 463 7.93 9.36 -11.48
CA GLY A 463 9.07 8.97 -12.33
C GLY A 463 9.45 10.03 -13.37
N MET A 464 8.48 10.70 -13.97
CA MET A 464 8.73 11.85 -14.84
C MET A 464 9.37 13.03 -14.08
N CYS A 465 8.97 13.23 -12.82
CA CYS A 465 9.54 14.26 -11.95
C CYS A 465 11.01 13.96 -11.62
N GLU A 466 11.38 12.70 -11.33
CA GLU A 466 12.77 12.29 -11.05
C GLU A 466 13.68 12.49 -12.29
N LEU A 467 13.21 12.18 -13.49
CA LEU A 467 13.94 12.47 -14.72
C LEU A 467 14.23 13.97 -14.91
N CYS A 468 13.34 14.83 -14.44
CA CYS A 468 13.52 16.28 -14.47
C CYS A 468 14.70 16.73 -13.60
N LEU A 469 14.91 16.08 -12.46
CA LEU A 469 16.00 16.39 -11.53
C LEU A 469 17.36 16.15 -12.14
N LEU A 470 17.57 15.00 -12.78
CA LEU A 470 18.83 14.65 -13.42
C LEU A 470 19.26 15.65 -14.50
N TYR A 471 18.32 16.08 -15.35
CA TYR A 471 18.61 16.96 -16.46
C TYR A 471 19.10 18.35 -16.05
N THR A 472 18.69 18.82 -14.90
CA THR A 472 19.00 20.17 -14.42
C THR A 472 20.21 20.20 -13.49
N SER A 473 20.65 19.06 -12.91
CA SER A 473 21.95 18.96 -12.26
C SER A 473 23.10 19.04 -13.27
N ASP A 474 22.97 18.33 -14.40
CA ASP A 474 23.96 18.38 -15.49
C ASP A 474 24.09 19.76 -16.13
N ALA A 475 23.05 20.61 -16.07
CA ALA A 475 23.10 21.97 -16.62
C ALA A 475 23.70 23.00 -15.66
N ALA A 476 23.93 22.66 -14.39
CA ALA A 476 24.61 23.53 -13.42
C ALA A 476 26.15 23.39 -13.51
N ASP A 477 26.65 22.27 -14.03
CA ASP A 477 28.09 22.04 -14.25
C ASP A 477 28.59 22.65 -15.56
N ASP A 478 27.70 23.12 -16.45
CA ASP A 478 28.00 23.78 -17.73
C ASP A 478 27.94 25.33 -17.65
N LEU A 479 27.81 25.93 -16.44
CA LEU A 479 27.86 27.38 -16.18
C LEU A 479 29.03 27.74 -15.26
#